data_07cdb3ec41c3584470984adbbd734aae
#
_entry.id   07cdb3ec41c3584470984adbbd734aae
#
_cell.length_a   1.000
_cell.length_b   1.000
_cell.length_c   1.000
_cell.angle_alpha   90.00
_cell.angle_beta   90.00
_cell.angle_gamma   90.00
#
_symmetry.space_group_name_H-M   'P 1'
#
loop_
_entity.id
_entity.type
_entity.pdbx_description
1 polymer ?
#
loop_
_entity_poly.entity_id
_entity_poly.type
_entity_poly.pdbx_seq_one_letter_code
_entity_poly.pdbx_strand_id
1 'polypeptide(L)'
;MNILKMFINLWFKFKVAFEGLFFGLFNDSSIQLQFALGFIVIVLIIWLPLETFEVIVLLLLIGLILSLEYINTSIEWICDALIPQKNADVKRIKDLASAAVLWMSLFAASIALIIFIPHIKEILK
;
A
#
# COMPACT_ATOMS: atom_id res chain seq x y z
N MET A 1 26.00 4.46 23.66
CA MET A 1 26.05 3.73 22.37
C MET A 1 26.94 4.51 21.43
N ASN A 2 27.91 3.87 20.79
CA ASN A 2 28.85 4.54 19.88
C ASN A 2 28.08 4.92 18.58
N ILE A 3 28.28 6.13 18.10
CA ILE A 3 27.64 6.67 16.88
C ILE A 3 27.80 5.69 15.69
N LEU A 4 28.97 5.09 15.54
CA LEU A 4 29.22 4.10 14.49
C LEU A 4 28.28 2.87 14.60
N LYS A 5 28.07 2.35 15.81
CA LYS A 5 27.13 1.23 16.04
C LYS A 5 25.68 1.64 15.70
N MET A 6 25.31 2.89 15.99
CA MET A 6 23.99 3.41 15.65
C MET A 6 23.78 3.43 14.12
N PHE A 7 24.75 3.91 13.34
CA PHE A 7 24.67 3.92 11.88
C PHE A 7 24.64 2.50 11.30
N ILE A 8 25.43 1.57 11.82
CA ILE A 8 25.42 0.16 11.38
C ILE A 8 24.06 -0.48 11.66
N ASN A 9 23.49 -0.25 12.84
CA ASN A 9 22.17 -0.77 13.19
C ASN A 9 21.07 -0.17 12.31
N LEU A 10 21.15 1.13 11.99
CA LEU A 10 20.20 1.80 11.13
C LEU A 10 20.27 1.24 9.70
N TRP A 11 21.48 1.09 9.17
CA TRP A 11 21.70 0.48 7.85
C TRP A 11 21.10 -0.93 7.78
N PHE A 12 21.34 -1.75 8.80
CA PHE A 12 20.79 -3.10 8.87
C PHE A 12 19.25 -3.11 8.88
N LYS A 13 18.61 -2.19 9.63
CA LYS A 13 17.15 -2.04 9.62
C LYS A 13 16.60 -1.68 8.24
N PHE A 14 17.24 -0.74 7.54
CA PHE A 14 16.84 -0.39 6.18
C PHE A 14 17.00 -1.57 5.22
N LYS A 15 18.12 -2.30 5.30
CA LYS A 15 18.35 -3.48 4.47
C LYS A 15 17.23 -4.51 4.66
N VAL A 16 16.90 -4.86 5.89
CA VAL A 16 15.81 -5.81 6.20
C VAL A 16 14.45 -5.31 5.72
N ALA A 17 14.18 -4.02 5.85
CA ALA A 17 12.94 -3.43 5.35
C ALA A 17 12.82 -3.52 3.82
N PHE A 18 13.91 -3.26 3.09
CA PHE A 18 13.94 -3.44 1.64
C PHE A 18 13.78 -4.92 1.23
N GLU A 19 14.42 -5.84 1.95
CA GLU A 19 14.23 -7.28 1.71
C GLU A 19 12.76 -7.68 1.85
N GLY A 20 12.06 -7.21 2.90
CA GLY A 20 10.63 -7.43 3.09
C GLY A 20 9.78 -6.80 1.99
N LEU A 21 10.11 -5.58 1.57
CA LEU A 21 9.40 -4.89 0.49
C LEU A 21 9.47 -5.68 -0.82
N PHE A 22 10.65 -6.10 -1.23
CA PHE A 22 10.82 -6.92 -2.43
C PHE A 22 10.21 -8.31 -2.29
N PHE A 23 10.31 -8.93 -1.12
CA PHE A 23 9.68 -10.22 -0.87
C PHE A 23 8.16 -10.16 -1.07
N GLY A 24 7.48 -9.16 -0.49
CA GLY A 24 6.04 -8.95 -0.70
C GLY A 24 5.70 -8.73 -2.17
N LEU A 25 6.43 -7.83 -2.84
CA LEU A 25 6.20 -7.51 -4.25
C LEU A 25 6.33 -8.73 -5.17
N PHE A 26 7.24 -9.64 -4.91
CA PHE A 26 7.46 -10.80 -5.79
C PHE A 26 6.64 -12.03 -5.41
N ASN A 27 6.08 -12.09 -4.19
CA ASN A 27 5.42 -13.30 -3.69
C ASN A 27 3.94 -13.14 -3.35
N ASP A 28 3.40 -11.91 -3.34
CA ASP A 28 2.01 -11.66 -2.96
C ASP A 28 1.24 -10.95 -4.08
N SER A 29 0.17 -11.59 -4.55
CA SER A 29 -0.64 -11.08 -5.66
C SER A 29 -1.42 -9.81 -5.32
N SER A 30 -1.85 -9.64 -4.07
CA SER A 30 -2.57 -8.45 -3.63
C SER A 30 -1.65 -7.24 -3.59
N ILE A 31 -0.42 -7.43 -3.09
CA ILE A 31 0.63 -6.40 -3.12
C ILE A 31 0.95 -6.03 -4.57
N GLN A 32 1.12 -7.01 -5.46
CA GLN A 32 1.37 -6.76 -6.89
C GLN A 32 0.26 -5.94 -7.53
N LEU A 33 -1.00 -6.26 -7.24
CA LEU A 33 -2.16 -5.51 -7.74
C LEU A 33 -2.12 -4.05 -7.25
N GLN A 34 -1.84 -3.81 -5.97
CA GLN A 34 -1.77 -2.47 -5.42
C GLN A 34 -0.60 -1.66 -6.02
N PHE A 35 0.53 -2.28 -6.27
CA PHE A 35 1.63 -1.63 -7.02
C PHE A 35 1.22 -1.27 -8.45
N ALA A 36 0.52 -2.16 -9.15
CA ALA A 36 0.04 -1.89 -10.51
C ALA A 36 -0.95 -0.72 -10.54
N LEU A 37 -1.91 -0.70 -9.62
CA LEU A 37 -2.87 0.41 -9.49
C LEU A 37 -2.18 1.72 -9.12
N GLY A 38 -1.24 1.68 -8.18
CA GLY A 38 -0.43 2.84 -7.81
C GLY A 38 0.39 3.37 -8.97
N PHE A 39 0.96 2.49 -9.78
CA PHE A 39 1.69 2.88 -10.99
C PHE A 39 0.79 3.60 -12.00
N ILE A 40 -0.44 3.13 -12.23
CA ILE A 40 -1.42 3.82 -13.09
C ILE A 40 -1.70 5.23 -12.57
N VAL A 41 -1.90 5.38 -11.25
CA VAL A 41 -2.12 6.69 -10.64
C VAL A 41 -0.91 7.60 -10.83
N ILE A 42 0.31 7.09 -10.68
CA ILE A 42 1.54 7.87 -10.91
C ILE A 42 1.64 8.33 -12.37
N VAL A 43 1.29 7.49 -13.33
CA VAL A 43 1.23 7.88 -14.75
C VAL A 43 0.23 9.02 -14.94
N LEU A 44 -0.95 8.94 -14.35
CA LEU A 44 -1.95 10.02 -14.41
C LEU A 44 -1.48 11.32 -13.75
N ILE A 45 -0.76 11.23 -12.63
CA ILE A 45 -0.15 12.40 -11.97
C ILE A 45 0.84 13.12 -12.92
N ILE A 46 1.60 12.37 -13.71
CA ILE A 46 2.57 12.95 -14.63
C ILE A 46 1.89 13.57 -15.87
N TRP A 47 0.79 12.99 -16.32
CA TRP A 47 0.13 13.38 -17.55
C TRP A 47 -0.89 14.50 -17.37
N LEU A 48 -1.52 14.61 -16.22
CA LEU A 48 -2.56 15.58 -15.94
C LEU A 48 -1.98 16.84 -15.30
N PRO A 49 -2.51 18.04 -15.59
CA PRO A 49 -2.09 19.29 -14.97
C PRO A 49 -2.68 19.42 -13.55
N LEU A 50 -2.21 18.57 -12.63
CA LEU A 50 -2.66 18.54 -11.25
C LEU A 50 -2.00 19.64 -10.41
N GLU A 51 -2.72 20.14 -9.43
CA GLU A 51 -2.17 21.02 -8.41
C GLU A 51 -1.28 20.24 -7.43
N THR A 52 -0.31 20.92 -6.83
CA THR A 52 0.62 20.31 -5.87
C THR A 52 -0.10 19.58 -4.73
N PHE A 53 -1.17 20.16 -4.22
CA PHE A 53 -1.97 19.55 -3.15
C PHE A 53 -2.63 18.22 -3.61
N GLU A 54 -3.17 18.19 -4.82
CA GLU A 54 -3.76 16.98 -5.41
C GLU A 54 -2.72 15.86 -5.55
N VAL A 55 -1.51 16.20 -6.01
CA VAL A 55 -0.39 15.26 -6.12
C VAL A 55 -0.01 14.70 -4.75
N ILE A 56 0.11 15.54 -3.73
CA ILE A 56 0.44 15.10 -2.36
C ILE A 56 -0.62 14.15 -1.83
N VAL A 57 -1.90 14.46 -2.01
CA VAL A 57 -3.01 13.60 -1.57
C VAL A 57 -2.94 12.23 -2.25
N LEU A 58 -2.76 12.20 -3.57
CA LEU A 58 -2.69 10.94 -4.32
C LEU A 58 -1.49 10.09 -3.90
N LEU A 59 -0.32 10.68 -3.69
CA LEU A 59 0.87 9.96 -3.20
C LEU A 59 0.66 9.40 -1.79
N LEU A 60 0.00 10.16 -0.90
CA LEU A 60 -0.37 9.68 0.44
C LEU A 60 -1.32 8.48 0.37
N LEU A 61 -2.31 8.51 -0.52
CA LEU A 61 -3.26 7.42 -0.70
C LEU A 61 -2.56 6.13 -1.18
N ILE A 62 -1.65 6.25 -2.15
CA ILE A 62 -0.85 5.11 -2.63
C ILE A 62 -0.03 4.53 -1.47
N GLY A 63 0.68 5.37 -0.72
CA GLY A 63 1.50 4.93 0.41
C GLY A 63 0.70 4.26 1.51
N LEU A 64 -0.47 4.80 1.87
CA LEU A 64 -1.35 4.24 2.89
C LEU A 64 -1.91 2.87 2.48
N ILE A 65 -2.41 2.74 1.26
CA ILE A 65 -2.96 1.46 0.77
C ILE A 65 -1.87 0.39 0.75
N LEU A 66 -0.70 0.69 0.19
CA LEU A 66 0.42 -0.25 0.17
C LEU A 66 0.85 -0.65 1.57
N SER A 67 0.96 0.30 2.50
CA SER A 67 1.33 0.00 3.89
C SER A 67 0.31 -0.93 4.57
N LEU A 68 -0.98 -0.69 4.37
CA LEU A 68 -2.04 -1.55 4.90
C LEU A 68 -2.01 -2.94 4.25
N GLU A 69 -1.72 -3.04 2.94
CA GLU A 69 -1.61 -4.32 2.25
C GLU A 69 -0.46 -5.16 2.80
N TYR A 70 0.72 -4.56 3.03
CA TYR A 70 1.84 -5.26 3.68
C TYR A 70 1.51 -5.75 5.08
N ILE A 71 0.78 -4.95 5.88
CA ILE A 71 0.32 -5.35 7.20
C ILE A 71 -0.70 -6.48 7.10
N ASN A 72 -1.67 -6.39 6.19
CA ASN A 72 -2.66 -7.44 5.95
C ASN A 72 -2.00 -8.76 5.59
N THR A 73 -1.09 -8.75 4.62
CA THR A 73 -0.32 -9.94 4.20
C THR A 73 0.47 -10.53 5.38
N SER A 74 1.08 -9.68 6.22
CA SER A 74 1.82 -10.14 7.40
C SER A 74 0.89 -10.84 8.40
N ILE A 75 -0.32 -10.34 8.62
CA ILE A 75 -1.33 -10.95 9.49
C ILE A 75 -1.77 -12.30 8.93
N GLU A 76 -2.01 -12.39 7.61
CA GLU A 76 -2.36 -13.64 6.94
C GLU A 76 -1.26 -14.70 7.13
N TRP A 77 0.00 -14.32 6.93
CA TRP A 77 1.14 -15.22 7.12
C TRP A 77 1.28 -15.71 8.56
N ILE A 78 1.07 -14.83 9.55
CA ILE A 78 1.07 -15.22 10.97
C ILE A 78 -0.04 -16.23 11.25
N CYS A 79 -1.25 -15.97 10.78
CA CYS A 79 -2.38 -16.86 10.97
C CYS A 79 -2.13 -18.23 10.33
N ASP A 80 -1.64 -18.26 9.10
CA ASP A 80 -1.42 -19.51 8.35
C ASP A 80 -0.23 -20.32 8.90
N ALA A 81 0.79 -19.66 9.44
CA ALA A 81 1.95 -20.32 10.02
C ALA A 81 1.68 -20.91 11.41
N LEU A 82 0.91 -20.20 12.25
CA LEU A 82 0.70 -20.58 13.65
C LEU A 82 -0.56 -21.41 13.86
N ILE A 83 -1.59 -21.21 13.04
CA ILE A 83 -2.89 -21.85 13.19
C ILE A 83 -3.37 -22.34 11.81
N PRO A 84 -2.76 -23.41 11.26
CA PRO A 84 -3.11 -23.92 9.92
C PRO A 84 -4.50 -24.57 9.86
N GLN A 85 -5.11 -24.90 11.02
CA GLN A 85 -6.44 -25.50 11.06
C GLN A 85 -7.53 -24.43 10.83
N LYS A 86 -8.65 -24.88 10.23
CA LYS A 86 -9.84 -24.02 10.12
C LYS A 86 -10.36 -23.60 11.50
N ASN A 87 -10.31 -22.30 11.75
CA ASN A 87 -10.72 -21.70 13.02
C ASN A 87 -11.54 -20.44 12.73
N ALA A 88 -12.71 -20.29 13.36
CA ALA A 88 -13.61 -19.17 13.15
C ALA A 88 -12.99 -17.83 13.58
N ASP A 89 -12.20 -17.82 14.65
CA ASP A 89 -11.55 -16.60 15.13
C ASP A 89 -10.40 -16.17 14.22
N VAL A 90 -9.62 -17.11 13.71
CA VAL A 90 -8.58 -16.83 12.69
C VAL A 90 -9.20 -16.26 11.42
N LYS A 91 -10.32 -16.82 10.97
CA LYS A 91 -11.07 -16.26 9.84
C LYS A 91 -11.46 -14.81 10.09
N ARG A 92 -12.02 -14.50 11.25
CA ARG A 92 -12.40 -13.12 11.62
C ARG A 92 -11.21 -12.17 11.67
N ILE A 93 -10.06 -12.61 12.18
CA ILE A 93 -8.83 -11.80 12.20
C ILE A 93 -8.40 -11.43 10.77
N LYS A 94 -8.36 -12.42 9.88
CA LYS A 94 -8.01 -12.21 8.46
C LYS A 94 -9.05 -11.31 7.76
N ASP A 95 -10.33 -11.52 8.00
CA ASP A 95 -11.41 -10.69 7.44
C ASP A 95 -11.30 -9.22 7.91
N LEU A 96 -10.98 -8.98 9.18
CA LEU A 96 -10.80 -7.62 9.71
C LEU A 96 -9.57 -6.93 9.10
N ALA A 97 -8.47 -7.65 8.94
CA ALA A 97 -7.27 -7.11 8.30
C ALA A 97 -7.53 -6.73 6.84
N SER A 98 -8.22 -7.60 6.09
CA SER A 98 -8.66 -7.30 4.72
C SER A 98 -9.65 -6.14 4.63
N ALA A 99 -10.55 -6.02 5.62
CA ALA A 99 -11.52 -4.93 5.69
C ALA A 99 -10.83 -3.56 5.82
N ALA A 100 -9.69 -3.46 6.50
CA ALA A 100 -8.94 -2.22 6.60
C ALA A 100 -8.42 -1.77 5.23
N VAL A 101 -7.92 -2.70 4.42
CA VAL A 101 -7.49 -2.41 3.05
C VAL A 101 -8.66 -2.01 2.18
N LEU A 102 -9.76 -2.75 2.23
CA LEU A 102 -10.99 -2.44 1.47
C LEU A 102 -11.51 -1.04 1.80
N TRP A 103 -11.62 -0.71 3.08
CA TRP A 103 -12.09 0.58 3.55
C TRP A 103 -11.26 1.73 2.99
N MET A 104 -9.94 1.62 3.12
CA MET A 104 -9.01 2.63 2.58
C MET A 104 -9.08 2.73 1.06
N SER A 105 -9.21 1.59 0.37
CA SER A 105 -9.31 1.55 -1.09
C SER A 105 -10.58 2.23 -1.62
N LEU A 106 -11.71 2.09 -0.93
CA LEU A 106 -12.97 2.77 -1.28
C LEU A 106 -12.83 4.29 -1.16
N PHE A 107 -12.21 4.79 -0.09
CA PHE A 107 -11.94 6.22 0.07
C PHE A 107 -10.94 6.72 -0.97
N ALA A 108 -9.87 5.99 -1.20
CA ALA A 108 -8.87 6.36 -2.20
C ALA A 108 -9.46 6.44 -3.62
N ALA A 109 -10.28 5.46 -4.01
CA ALA A 109 -10.98 5.48 -5.29
C ALA A 109 -11.91 6.68 -5.40
N SER A 110 -12.66 6.99 -4.35
CA SER A 110 -13.57 8.16 -4.32
C SER A 110 -12.80 9.47 -4.48
N ILE A 111 -11.70 9.64 -3.76
CA ILE A 111 -10.85 10.84 -3.82
C ILE A 111 -10.18 10.95 -5.19
N ALA A 112 -9.65 9.86 -5.72
CA ALA A 112 -9.05 9.84 -7.05
C ALA A 112 -10.04 10.24 -8.15
N LEU A 113 -11.28 9.78 -8.08
CA LEU A 113 -12.34 10.18 -9.02
C LEU A 113 -12.67 11.68 -8.90
N ILE A 114 -12.76 12.21 -7.68
CA ILE A 114 -13.00 13.64 -7.45
C ILE A 114 -11.88 14.49 -8.07
N ILE A 115 -10.63 14.03 -7.97
CA ILE A 115 -9.47 14.74 -8.52
C ILE A 115 -9.41 14.59 -10.04
N PHE A 116 -9.50 13.38 -10.57
CA PHE A 116 -9.23 13.12 -11.99
C PHE A 116 -10.36 13.55 -12.92
N ILE A 117 -11.63 13.38 -12.55
CA ILE A 117 -12.76 13.65 -13.46
C ILE A 117 -12.77 15.08 -13.97
N PRO A 118 -12.59 16.15 -13.18
CA PRO A 118 -12.55 17.51 -13.68
C PRO A 118 -11.43 17.73 -14.71
N HIS A 119 -10.22 17.24 -14.42
CA HIS A 119 -9.05 17.41 -15.30
C HIS A 119 -9.23 16.66 -16.64
N ILE A 120 -9.77 15.45 -16.61
CA ILE A 120 -10.04 14.68 -17.82
C ILE A 120 -11.12 15.37 -18.67
N LYS A 121 -12.17 15.91 -18.06
CA LYS A 121 -13.22 16.64 -18.79
C LYS A 121 -12.69 17.90 -19.46
N GLU A 122 -11.72 18.59 -18.88
CA GLU A 122 -11.10 19.77 -19.50
C GLU A 122 -10.28 19.42 -20.74
N ILE A 123 -9.58 18.28 -20.71
CA ILE A 123 -8.77 17.81 -21.85
C ILE A 123 -9.66 17.35 -23.02
N LEU A 124 -10.85 16.84 -22.74
CA LEU A 124 -11.78 16.31 -23.76
C LEU A 124 -12.67 17.41 -24.39
N LYS A 125 -12.56 18.67 -23.96
CA LYS A 125 -13.23 19.82 -24.56
C LYS A 125 -12.42 20.43 -25.71
#